data_601c1d95075f25e48194396daee4d54e
#
_entry.id   601c1d95075f25e48194396daee4d54e
#
_cell.length_a   1.000
_cell.length_b   1.000
_cell.length_c   1.000
_cell.angle_alpha   90.00
_cell.angle_beta   90.00
_cell.angle_gamma   90.00
#
_symmetry.space_group_name_H-M   'P 1'
#
loop_
_entity.id
_entity.type
_entity.pdbx_description
1 polymer ?
#
loop_
_entity_poly.entity_id
_entity_poly.type
_entity_poly.pdbx_seq_one_letter_code
_entity_poly.pdbx_strand_id
1 'polypeptide(L)'
;IRDIRANLDFLMTKDLTLSVNFGTRFEERRGPNSNESRDGTYSQAFYENNHTPGWLFPVSYTVGEGEDQKTLYSGSSQYQNNIVARFAKAGFYRSTNTINETNFIVDYKMNWLTKGLAAKGMLSFDYDAYYRRAFNADFATYELNDRTNYNSIDAYTQFNTDTELAYLGNNQTTTYKLYMEFQLNWARKFGKHDITAMALYNQNDYRYQADLAERYQGLVGRATYGYDDRYLAEVNFGYNGSENFMRGRRFGFFPSFSVGWRISNEAFMKGTEEWLNNLKIRASYGEVGNDVYKVNGVKQRFLYQAVWTQIANDYHFGTTGYTGIYESQYPNYAVTWERAHKYNLGLEFGLWNGLLNGNIDVFYEKRNDILTPYLTRPQWVGVNMAAGNLGETNNKGFEIELKHANHIGKDFTLSLIHI
;
A
#
# COMPACT_ATOMS: atom_id res chain seq x y z
N ILE A 1 -9.81 -13.96 -14.66
CA ILE A 1 -10.12 -13.65 -13.25
C ILE A 1 -11.44 -14.32 -12.91
N ARG A 2 -11.48 -14.98 -11.76
CA ARG A 2 -12.70 -15.55 -11.16
C ARG A 2 -12.77 -15.01 -9.74
N ASP A 3 -13.92 -14.44 -9.35
CA ASP A 3 -14.14 -13.84 -8.03
C ASP A 3 -15.39 -14.49 -7.42
N ILE A 4 -15.26 -14.96 -6.18
CA ILE A 4 -16.36 -15.55 -5.41
C ILE A 4 -16.43 -14.80 -4.09
N ARG A 5 -17.59 -14.25 -3.78
CA ARG A 5 -17.85 -13.56 -2.51
C ARG A 5 -19.10 -14.08 -1.86
N ALA A 6 -19.05 -14.27 -0.56
CA ALA A 6 -20.19 -14.62 0.26
C ALA A 6 -20.17 -13.80 1.55
N ASN A 7 -21.29 -13.15 1.85
CA ASN A 7 -21.51 -12.45 3.10
C ASN A 7 -22.73 -13.09 3.76
N LEU A 8 -22.55 -13.64 4.96
CA LEU A 8 -23.55 -14.39 5.68
C LEU A 8 -23.70 -13.77 7.07
N ASP A 9 -24.94 -13.40 7.42
CA ASP A 9 -25.29 -12.91 8.74
C ASP A 9 -26.19 -13.92 9.44
N PHE A 10 -25.72 -14.43 10.56
CA PHE A 10 -26.44 -15.38 11.40
C PHE A 10 -26.98 -14.66 12.64
N LEU A 11 -28.27 -14.45 12.71
CA LEU A 11 -28.96 -13.92 13.88
C LEU A 11 -29.09 -15.02 14.93
N MET A 12 -28.06 -15.19 15.76
CA MET A 12 -28.01 -16.24 16.78
C MET A 12 -29.07 -15.99 17.89
N THR A 13 -29.23 -14.72 18.25
CA THR A 13 -30.31 -14.23 19.12
C THR A 13 -30.69 -12.82 18.67
N LYS A 14 -31.73 -12.22 19.30
CA LYS A 14 -32.10 -10.81 19.04
C LYS A 14 -30.97 -9.80 19.30
N ASP A 15 -29.99 -10.17 20.11
CA ASP A 15 -28.89 -9.30 20.54
C ASP A 15 -27.51 -9.76 20.05
N LEU A 16 -27.40 -10.98 19.49
CA LEU A 16 -26.13 -11.56 19.02
C LEU A 16 -26.21 -11.90 17.54
N THR A 17 -25.33 -11.27 16.76
CA THR A 17 -25.15 -11.53 15.33
C THR A 17 -23.73 -12.04 15.08
N LEU A 18 -23.61 -13.09 14.29
CA LEU A 18 -22.34 -13.58 13.73
C LEU A 18 -22.35 -13.31 12.23
N SER A 19 -21.41 -12.50 11.74
CA SER A 19 -21.22 -12.24 10.31
C SER A 19 -19.95 -12.95 9.82
N VAL A 20 -20.07 -13.65 8.70
CA VAL A 20 -18.95 -14.30 8.01
C VAL A 20 -18.88 -13.73 6.61
N ASN A 21 -17.79 -13.01 6.33
CA ASN A 21 -17.51 -12.47 5.01
C ASN A 21 -16.35 -13.27 4.42
N PHE A 22 -16.57 -13.86 3.28
CA PHE A 22 -15.59 -14.64 2.55
C PHE A 22 -15.45 -14.11 1.14
N GLY A 23 -14.22 -13.87 0.70
CA GLY A 23 -13.86 -13.48 -0.65
C GLY A 23 -12.69 -14.31 -1.16
N THR A 24 -12.81 -14.87 -2.35
CA THR A 24 -11.72 -15.55 -3.02
C THR A 24 -11.64 -15.08 -4.46
N ARG A 25 -10.43 -14.66 -4.86
CA ARG A 25 -10.13 -14.27 -6.23
C ARG A 25 -9.02 -15.15 -6.79
N PHE A 26 -9.28 -15.73 -7.96
CA PHE A 26 -8.31 -16.46 -8.75
C PHE A 26 -7.97 -15.66 -10.00
N GLU A 27 -6.72 -15.27 -10.15
CA GLU A 27 -6.20 -14.62 -11.35
C GLU A 27 -5.23 -15.55 -12.04
N GLU A 28 -5.55 -15.95 -13.26
CA GLU A 28 -4.64 -16.71 -14.10
C GLU A 28 -4.14 -15.80 -15.23
N ARG A 29 -2.83 -15.80 -15.47
CA ARG A 29 -2.19 -15.10 -16.57
C ARG A 29 -1.28 -16.04 -17.31
N ARG A 30 -1.26 -15.92 -18.63
CA ARG A 30 -0.32 -16.57 -19.51
C ARG A 30 0.23 -15.53 -20.47
N GLY A 31 1.52 -15.59 -20.72
CA GLY A 31 2.19 -14.68 -21.64
C GLY A 31 3.47 -15.31 -22.19
N PRO A 32 4.06 -14.69 -23.22
CA PRO A 32 5.37 -15.09 -23.70
C PRO A 32 6.40 -14.92 -22.57
N ASN A 33 7.41 -15.78 -22.53
CA ASN A 33 8.43 -15.70 -21.51
C ASN A 33 9.36 -14.53 -21.77
N SER A 34 9.62 -13.76 -20.71
CA SER A 34 10.79 -12.88 -20.60
C SER A 34 11.47 -13.19 -19.29
N ASN A 35 12.77 -13.06 -19.23
CA ASN A 35 13.55 -13.24 -18.00
C ASN A 35 13.25 -12.16 -16.94
N GLU A 36 12.32 -11.25 -17.21
CA GLU A 36 12.02 -10.10 -16.36
C GLU A 36 10.72 -10.28 -15.56
N SER A 37 10.52 -9.34 -14.65
CA SER A 37 9.41 -9.26 -13.71
C SER A 37 8.02 -9.29 -14.35
N ARG A 38 6.99 -9.36 -13.53
CA ARG A 38 5.55 -9.53 -13.84
C ARG A 38 5.03 -8.79 -15.10
N ASP A 39 5.60 -7.62 -15.43
CA ASP A 39 5.23 -6.77 -16.56
C ASP A 39 6.35 -6.65 -17.63
N GLY A 40 7.51 -7.30 -17.40
CA GLY A 40 8.73 -7.10 -18.20
C GLY A 40 8.61 -7.54 -19.66
N THR A 41 7.79 -8.55 -19.97
CA THR A 41 7.64 -9.04 -21.36
C THR A 41 7.12 -7.96 -22.29
N TYR A 42 6.11 -7.23 -21.87
CA TYR A 42 5.54 -6.16 -22.71
C TYR A 42 6.46 -4.95 -22.76
N SER A 43 7.10 -4.59 -21.64
CA SER A 43 8.09 -3.51 -21.60
C SER A 43 9.27 -3.82 -22.51
N GLN A 44 9.78 -5.04 -22.49
CA GLN A 44 10.86 -5.49 -23.35
C GLN A 44 10.45 -5.48 -24.83
N ALA A 45 9.24 -5.92 -25.16
CA ALA A 45 8.73 -5.87 -26.52
C ALA A 45 8.59 -4.42 -27.03
N PHE A 46 8.12 -3.50 -26.19
CA PHE A 46 8.08 -2.07 -26.52
C PHE A 46 9.48 -1.50 -26.70
N TYR A 47 10.42 -1.84 -25.80
CA TYR A 47 11.79 -1.41 -25.92
C TYR A 47 12.42 -1.88 -27.24
N GLU A 48 12.33 -3.16 -27.57
CA GLU A 48 12.88 -3.72 -28.80
C GLU A 48 12.23 -3.11 -30.05
N ASN A 49 10.89 -2.92 -30.04
CA ASN A 49 10.19 -2.28 -31.16
C ASN A 49 10.65 -0.84 -31.42
N ASN A 50 10.96 -0.09 -30.36
CA ASN A 50 11.41 1.29 -30.49
C ASN A 50 12.89 1.40 -30.83
N HIS A 51 13.71 0.37 -30.54
CA HIS A 51 15.15 0.37 -30.75
C HIS A 51 15.58 -0.36 -32.02
N THR A 52 14.68 -1.19 -32.62
CA THR A 52 14.95 -1.86 -33.89
C THR A 52 14.38 -1.02 -35.03
N PRO A 53 15.22 -0.47 -35.93
CA PRO A 53 14.75 0.33 -37.04
C PRO A 53 13.88 -0.49 -37.99
N GLY A 54 12.60 -0.11 -38.16
CA GLY A 54 11.64 -0.85 -38.97
C GLY A 54 11.91 -0.92 -40.48
N TRP A 55 12.88 -0.12 -40.96
CA TRP A 55 13.35 -0.14 -42.35
C TRP A 55 14.56 -1.02 -42.58
N LEU A 56 15.19 -1.56 -41.53
CA LEU A 56 16.43 -2.32 -41.61
C LEU A 56 16.25 -3.68 -42.30
N PHE A 57 15.20 -4.41 -41.91
CA PHE A 57 14.81 -5.70 -42.47
C PHE A 57 13.32 -5.96 -42.27
N PRO A 58 12.68 -6.84 -43.06
CA PRO A 58 11.29 -7.23 -42.82
C PRO A 58 11.17 -8.05 -41.52
N VAL A 59 9.96 -8.25 -41.00
CA VAL A 59 9.75 -9.05 -39.79
C VAL A 59 10.17 -10.51 -39.98
N SER A 60 9.94 -11.05 -41.15
CA SER A 60 10.32 -12.43 -41.55
C SER A 60 10.51 -12.56 -43.04
N TYR A 61 11.21 -13.59 -43.43
CA TYR A 61 11.35 -14.05 -44.80
C TYR A 61 10.59 -15.36 -44.95
N THR A 62 10.14 -15.64 -46.16
CA THR A 62 9.58 -16.92 -46.54
C THR A 62 10.49 -17.57 -47.58
N VAL A 63 10.94 -18.80 -47.32
CA VAL A 63 11.92 -19.54 -48.11
C VAL A 63 11.36 -20.90 -48.46
N GLY A 64 11.63 -21.36 -49.68
CA GLY A 64 11.14 -22.63 -50.22
C GLY A 64 9.82 -22.46 -50.96
N GLU A 65 9.35 -23.54 -51.60
CA GLU A 65 8.13 -23.56 -52.38
C GLU A 65 7.18 -24.69 -51.90
N GLY A 66 5.87 -24.47 -52.03
CA GLY A 66 4.86 -25.49 -51.73
C GLY A 66 4.87 -25.91 -50.25
N GLU A 67 4.92 -27.23 -50.02
CA GLU A 67 4.89 -27.81 -48.66
C GLU A 67 6.20 -27.62 -47.89
N ASP A 68 7.31 -27.32 -48.58
CA ASP A 68 8.64 -27.07 -47.96
C ASP A 68 8.85 -25.61 -47.54
N GLN A 69 7.84 -24.78 -47.64
CA GLN A 69 7.91 -23.38 -47.29
C GLN A 69 8.18 -23.16 -45.78
N LYS A 70 9.22 -22.38 -45.45
CA LYS A 70 9.62 -22.07 -44.09
C LYS A 70 9.60 -20.57 -43.84
N THR A 71 9.17 -20.18 -42.65
CA THR A 71 9.26 -18.81 -42.19
C THR A 71 10.55 -18.61 -41.37
N LEU A 72 11.42 -17.72 -41.83
CA LEU A 72 12.65 -17.31 -41.14
C LEU A 72 12.44 -15.95 -40.51
N TYR A 73 12.53 -15.86 -39.19
CA TYR A 73 12.43 -14.58 -38.53
C TYR A 73 13.70 -13.76 -38.75
N SER A 74 13.57 -12.51 -39.15
CA SER A 74 14.69 -11.68 -39.51
C SER A 74 15.43 -11.14 -38.29
N GLY A 75 16.72 -10.91 -38.49
CA GLY A 75 17.63 -10.31 -37.57
C GLY A 75 18.87 -9.78 -38.33
N SER A 76 19.79 -9.21 -37.59
CA SER A 76 21.12 -8.83 -38.12
C SER A 76 22.17 -9.03 -37.03
N SER A 77 23.43 -8.86 -37.41
CA SER A 77 24.55 -8.92 -36.44
C SER A 77 24.42 -7.97 -35.27
N GLN A 78 23.70 -6.83 -35.44
CA GLN A 78 23.47 -5.84 -34.41
C GLN A 78 22.09 -6.06 -33.69
N TYR A 79 21.11 -6.61 -34.39
CA TYR A 79 19.73 -6.77 -33.90
C TYR A 79 19.31 -8.24 -34.04
N GLN A 80 19.76 -9.08 -33.12
CA GLN A 80 19.50 -10.51 -33.15
C GLN A 80 18.14 -10.89 -32.54
N ASN A 81 17.46 -9.95 -31.88
CA ASN A 81 16.15 -10.17 -31.30
C ASN A 81 15.04 -9.74 -32.26
N ASN A 82 14.16 -10.67 -32.55
CA ASN A 82 12.95 -10.43 -33.34
C ASN A 82 11.72 -10.54 -32.42
N ILE A 83 10.92 -9.48 -32.33
CA ILE A 83 9.78 -9.40 -31.41
C ILE A 83 8.77 -10.50 -31.72
N VAL A 84 8.43 -10.73 -32.99
CA VAL A 84 7.44 -11.72 -33.40
C VAL A 84 7.95 -13.13 -33.10
N ALA A 85 9.24 -13.41 -33.35
CA ALA A 85 9.88 -14.67 -32.99
C ALA A 85 9.87 -14.89 -31.48
N ARG A 86 10.16 -13.85 -30.70
CA ARG A 86 10.11 -13.90 -29.23
C ARG A 86 8.73 -14.30 -28.72
N PHE A 87 7.67 -13.66 -29.24
CA PHE A 87 6.30 -14.03 -28.85
C PHE A 87 5.89 -15.43 -29.30
N ALA A 88 6.41 -15.90 -30.44
CA ALA A 88 6.04 -17.19 -31.04
C ALA A 88 6.86 -18.36 -30.49
N LYS A 89 8.17 -18.16 -30.20
CA LYS A 89 9.13 -19.24 -29.94
C LYS A 89 9.85 -19.19 -28.60
N ALA A 90 10.02 -18.01 -27.97
CA ALA A 90 10.86 -17.88 -26.76
C ALA A 90 10.27 -18.53 -25.49
N GLY A 91 9.21 -19.31 -25.62
CA GLY A 91 8.57 -19.95 -24.50
C GLY A 91 7.44 -19.11 -23.89
N PHE A 92 6.97 -19.51 -22.72
CA PHE A 92 5.85 -18.87 -22.06
C PHE A 92 5.96 -18.95 -20.54
N TYR A 93 5.24 -18.07 -19.87
CA TYR A 93 4.95 -18.22 -18.44
C TYR A 93 3.45 -18.43 -18.20
N ARG A 94 3.16 -19.11 -17.13
CA ARG A 94 1.82 -19.20 -16.54
C ARG A 94 1.92 -18.82 -15.07
N SER A 95 1.14 -17.84 -14.65
CA SER A 95 1.05 -17.45 -13.25
C SER A 95 -0.38 -17.55 -12.75
N THR A 96 -0.51 -17.94 -11.51
CA THR A 96 -1.76 -17.97 -10.77
C THR A 96 -1.58 -17.11 -9.52
N ASN A 97 -2.50 -16.17 -9.29
CA ASN A 97 -2.61 -15.42 -8.06
C ASN A 97 -3.92 -15.79 -7.36
N THR A 98 -3.84 -16.24 -6.12
CA THR A 98 -4.98 -16.60 -5.30
C THR A 98 -5.03 -15.68 -4.10
N ILE A 99 -6.09 -14.88 -3.99
CA ILE A 99 -6.32 -13.94 -2.91
C ILE A 99 -7.54 -14.41 -2.14
N ASN A 100 -7.37 -14.71 -0.86
CA ASN A 100 -8.45 -15.07 0.06
C ASN A 100 -8.55 -14.01 1.15
N GLU A 101 -9.75 -13.49 1.36
CA GLU A 101 -10.09 -12.54 2.41
C GLU A 101 -11.24 -13.12 3.23
N THR A 102 -11.03 -13.33 4.51
CA THR A 102 -12.05 -13.93 5.39
C THR A 102 -12.17 -13.14 6.68
N ASN A 103 -13.39 -12.72 6.99
CA ASN A 103 -13.69 -12.00 8.23
C ASN A 103 -14.78 -12.74 9.00
N PHE A 104 -14.53 -12.96 10.28
CA PHE A 104 -15.50 -13.40 11.26
C PHE A 104 -15.77 -12.24 12.19
N ILE A 105 -17.02 -11.79 12.28
CA ILE A 105 -17.44 -10.65 13.08
C ILE A 105 -18.54 -11.10 14.03
N VAL A 106 -18.39 -10.79 15.30
CA VAL A 106 -19.39 -11.04 16.34
C VAL A 106 -19.84 -9.69 16.87
N ASP A 107 -21.10 -9.36 16.71
CA ASP A 107 -21.74 -8.16 17.27
C ASP A 107 -22.72 -8.58 18.35
N TYR A 108 -22.52 -8.08 19.58
CA TYR A 108 -23.34 -8.39 20.74
C TYR A 108 -23.87 -7.13 21.40
N LYS A 109 -25.21 -6.93 21.38
CA LYS A 109 -25.89 -5.84 22.08
C LYS A 109 -26.04 -6.20 23.55
N MET A 110 -25.46 -5.41 24.42
CA MET A 110 -25.45 -5.65 25.88
C MET A 110 -26.40 -4.71 26.62
N ASN A 111 -27.60 -4.46 26.06
CA ASN A 111 -28.61 -3.59 26.66
C ASN A 111 -29.10 -4.07 28.01
N TRP A 112 -28.90 -5.35 28.32
CA TRP A 112 -29.19 -5.94 29.62
C TRP A 112 -28.29 -5.39 30.74
N LEU A 113 -27.06 -5.02 30.44
CA LEU A 113 -26.11 -4.42 31.38
C LEU A 113 -26.32 -2.91 31.49
N THR A 114 -26.32 -2.22 30.33
CA THR A 114 -26.66 -0.79 30.21
C THR A 114 -27.14 -0.48 28.82
N LYS A 115 -28.18 0.37 28.69
CA LYS A 115 -28.72 0.78 27.39
C LYS A 115 -27.65 1.45 26.53
N GLY A 116 -27.54 0.99 25.29
CA GLY A 116 -26.60 1.52 24.31
C GLY A 116 -25.20 0.90 24.34
N LEU A 117 -24.95 -0.10 25.21
CA LEU A 117 -23.70 -0.85 25.22
C LEU A 117 -23.72 -1.96 24.18
N ALA A 118 -22.65 -2.11 23.43
CA ALA A 118 -22.42 -3.21 22.50
C ALA A 118 -20.94 -3.63 22.51
N ALA A 119 -20.69 -4.91 22.35
CA ALA A 119 -19.37 -5.47 22.13
C ALA A 119 -19.27 -5.97 20.68
N LYS A 120 -18.11 -5.76 20.05
CA LYS A 120 -17.76 -6.30 18.73
C LYS A 120 -16.44 -7.03 18.82
N GLY A 121 -16.39 -8.23 18.28
CA GLY A 121 -15.17 -9.00 18.05
C GLY A 121 -14.99 -9.20 16.55
N MET A 122 -13.77 -9.07 16.05
CA MET A 122 -13.43 -9.38 14.66
C MET A 122 -12.15 -10.19 14.58
N LEU A 123 -12.19 -11.24 13.76
CA LEU A 123 -11.02 -12.01 13.33
C LEU A 123 -11.00 -11.96 11.80
N SER A 124 -9.92 -11.41 11.24
CA SER A 124 -9.69 -11.35 9.79
C SER A 124 -8.46 -12.16 9.45
N PHE A 125 -8.57 -12.96 8.40
CA PHE A 125 -7.47 -13.73 7.84
C PHE A 125 -7.41 -13.49 6.33
N ASP A 126 -6.32 -12.85 5.89
CA ASP A 126 -6.06 -12.59 4.48
C ASP A 126 -4.85 -13.42 4.04
N TYR A 127 -4.97 -14.07 2.90
CA TYR A 127 -3.93 -14.90 2.30
C TYR A 127 -3.82 -14.59 0.82
N ASP A 128 -2.62 -14.22 0.37
CA ASP A 128 -2.27 -14.02 -1.04
C ASP A 128 -1.15 -14.98 -1.41
N ALA A 129 -1.38 -15.78 -2.46
CA ALA A 129 -0.42 -16.73 -2.99
C ALA A 129 -0.24 -16.52 -4.49
N TYR A 130 0.93 -16.04 -4.86
CA TYR A 130 1.36 -15.93 -6.25
C TYR A 130 2.27 -17.09 -6.59
N TYR A 131 1.97 -17.77 -7.70
CA TYR A 131 2.77 -18.84 -8.24
C TYR A 131 2.99 -18.65 -9.73
N ARG A 132 4.24 -18.71 -10.20
CA ARG A 132 4.61 -18.59 -11.61
C ARG A 132 5.49 -19.76 -12.02
N ARG A 133 5.16 -20.39 -13.16
CA ARG A 133 6.06 -21.29 -13.90
C ARG A 133 6.48 -20.60 -15.18
N ALA A 134 7.75 -20.74 -15.53
CA ALA A 134 8.29 -20.23 -16.78
C ALA A 134 8.98 -21.35 -17.57
N PHE A 135 8.81 -21.30 -18.86
CA PHE A 135 9.50 -22.15 -19.83
C PHE A 135 10.18 -21.26 -20.84
N ASN A 136 11.40 -21.58 -21.20
CA ASN A 136 12.23 -20.82 -22.14
C ASN A 136 12.68 -21.68 -23.30
N ALA A 137 12.81 -21.05 -24.47
CA ALA A 137 13.46 -21.59 -25.63
C ALA A 137 14.22 -20.45 -26.32
N ASP A 138 15.38 -20.73 -26.85
CA ASP A 138 16.05 -19.83 -27.75
C ASP A 138 15.53 -19.99 -29.17
N PHE A 139 15.67 -18.97 -30.00
CA PHE A 139 15.19 -18.99 -31.36
C PHE A 139 16.21 -18.40 -32.33
N ALA A 140 16.26 -18.98 -33.53
CA ALA A 140 17.11 -18.51 -34.61
C ALA A 140 16.51 -17.25 -35.25
N THR A 141 17.39 -16.32 -35.63
CA THR A 141 17.08 -15.19 -36.52
C THR A 141 18.03 -15.18 -37.70
N TYR A 142 17.63 -14.58 -38.81
CA TYR A 142 18.30 -14.69 -40.07
C TYR A 142 18.49 -13.32 -40.73
N GLU A 143 19.67 -13.12 -41.32
CA GLU A 143 20.04 -11.96 -42.15
C GLU A 143 20.20 -12.38 -43.57
N LEU A 144 19.54 -11.71 -44.53
CA LEU A 144 19.64 -11.99 -45.95
C LEU A 144 20.94 -11.39 -46.51
N ASN A 145 21.83 -12.22 -46.98
CA ASN A 145 23.14 -11.79 -47.57
C ASN A 145 23.08 -11.80 -49.11
N ASP A 146 22.43 -12.79 -49.73
CA ASP A 146 22.34 -12.89 -51.17
C ASP A 146 20.90 -12.66 -51.66
N ARG A 147 20.68 -11.49 -52.22
CA ARG A 147 19.36 -11.07 -52.76
C ARG A 147 19.02 -11.75 -54.08
N THR A 148 20.00 -12.38 -54.75
CA THR A 148 19.74 -13.09 -56.03
C THR A 148 19.19 -14.50 -55.82
N ASN A 149 19.45 -15.10 -54.67
CA ASN A 149 19.03 -16.44 -54.30
C ASN A 149 18.15 -16.47 -53.05
N TYR A 150 17.32 -15.46 -52.86
CA TYR A 150 16.54 -15.23 -51.62
C TYR A 150 15.57 -16.36 -51.25
N ASN A 151 15.30 -17.28 -52.16
CA ASN A 151 14.41 -18.44 -51.93
C ASN A 151 15.18 -19.67 -51.38
N SER A 152 16.50 -19.62 -51.27
CA SER A 152 17.34 -20.66 -50.66
C SER A 152 17.76 -20.27 -49.24
N ILE A 153 17.79 -21.24 -48.32
CA ILE A 153 18.29 -21.05 -46.96
C ILE A 153 19.77 -20.61 -46.93
N ASP A 154 20.54 -21.01 -47.95
CA ASP A 154 21.96 -20.70 -48.08
C ASP A 154 22.24 -19.20 -48.32
N ALA A 155 21.21 -18.44 -48.71
CA ALA A 155 21.28 -17.00 -48.90
C ALA A 155 21.28 -16.21 -47.56
N TYR A 156 21.09 -16.89 -46.44
CA TYR A 156 20.93 -16.27 -45.12
C TYR A 156 22.01 -16.67 -44.17
N THR A 157 22.46 -15.68 -43.35
CA THR A 157 23.26 -15.96 -42.15
C THR A 157 22.34 -16.14 -40.96
N GLN A 158 22.48 -17.29 -40.31
CA GLN A 158 21.73 -17.59 -39.08
C GLN A 158 22.46 -17.08 -37.89
N PHE A 159 21.72 -16.40 -36.98
CA PHE A 159 22.12 -16.03 -35.63
C PHE A 159 21.30 -16.85 -34.63
N ASN A 160 21.96 -17.30 -33.57
CA ASN A 160 21.38 -18.18 -32.56
C ASN A 160 20.88 -19.53 -33.15
N THR A 161 20.29 -20.33 -32.32
CA THR A 161 19.78 -21.66 -32.70
C THR A 161 18.44 -21.91 -32.02
N ASP A 162 17.50 -22.48 -32.74
CA ASP A 162 16.25 -22.96 -32.13
C ASP A 162 16.57 -24.05 -31.11
N THR A 163 16.08 -23.92 -29.89
CA THR A 163 16.19 -24.92 -28.84
C THR A 163 14.83 -25.46 -28.45
N GLU A 164 14.81 -26.67 -27.87
CA GLU A 164 13.60 -27.19 -27.28
C GLU A 164 13.16 -26.39 -26.07
N LEU A 165 11.86 -26.43 -25.80
CA LEU A 165 11.26 -25.74 -24.66
C LEU A 165 11.74 -26.36 -23.34
N ALA A 166 12.52 -25.61 -22.57
CA ALA A 166 13.06 -26.01 -21.28
C ALA A 166 12.33 -25.35 -20.12
N TYR A 167 12.19 -26.07 -19.02
CA TYR A 167 11.68 -25.51 -17.77
C TYR A 167 12.71 -24.57 -17.15
N LEU A 168 12.38 -23.29 -17.04
CA LEU A 168 13.29 -22.27 -16.50
C LEU A 168 13.22 -22.19 -14.97
N GLY A 169 12.11 -22.59 -14.37
CA GLY A 169 11.91 -22.52 -12.93
C GLY A 169 10.53 -22.03 -12.52
N ASN A 170 10.35 -21.97 -11.21
CA ASN A 170 9.16 -21.40 -10.59
C ASN A 170 9.54 -20.24 -9.65
N ASN A 171 8.61 -19.32 -9.50
CA ASN A 171 8.65 -18.28 -8.46
C ASN A 171 7.36 -18.38 -7.66
N GLN A 172 7.50 -18.41 -6.35
CA GLN A 172 6.38 -18.46 -5.42
C GLN A 172 6.53 -17.34 -4.39
N THR A 173 5.47 -16.60 -4.21
CA THR A 173 5.36 -15.58 -3.19
C THR A 173 4.09 -15.81 -2.40
N THR A 174 4.18 -15.82 -1.08
CA THR A 174 3.03 -15.93 -0.19
C THR A 174 3.03 -14.80 0.82
N THR A 175 1.86 -14.27 1.06
CA THR A 175 1.63 -13.25 2.08
C THR A 175 0.43 -13.65 2.90
N TYR A 176 0.50 -13.53 4.21
CA TYR A 176 -0.68 -13.65 5.03
C TYR A 176 -0.74 -12.59 6.12
N LYS A 177 -1.96 -12.24 6.50
CA LYS A 177 -2.24 -11.27 7.55
C LYS A 177 -3.33 -11.82 8.44
N LEU A 178 -3.05 -11.85 9.72
CA LEU A 178 -4.02 -12.15 10.76
C LEU A 178 -4.29 -10.87 11.55
N TYR A 179 -5.55 -10.45 11.58
CA TYR A 179 -5.98 -9.30 12.36
C TYR A 179 -7.05 -9.71 13.36
N MET A 180 -6.90 -9.26 14.58
CA MET A 180 -7.87 -9.44 15.66
C MET A 180 -8.25 -8.10 16.25
N GLU A 181 -9.53 -7.93 16.54
CA GLU A 181 -10.09 -6.73 17.15
C GLU A 181 -11.13 -7.10 18.18
N PHE A 182 -11.08 -6.43 19.30
CA PHE A 182 -12.15 -6.43 20.29
C PHE A 182 -12.52 -4.99 20.63
N GLN A 183 -13.78 -4.65 20.53
CA GLN A 183 -14.30 -3.30 20.70
C GLN A 183 -15.50 -3.29 21.62
N LEU A 184 -15.54 -2.34 22.55
CA LEU A 184 -16.69 -1.98 23.35
C LEU A 184 -17.19 -0.61 22.92
N ASN A 185 -18.47 -0.49 22.61
CA ASN A 185 -19.12 0.74 22.20
C ASN A 185 -20.25 1.05 23.17
N TRP A 186 -20.35 2.29 23.57
CA TRP A 186 -21.48 2.78 24.35
C TRP A 186 -21.95 4.10 23.75
N ALA A 187 -23.26 4.19 23.47
CA ALA A 187 -23.87 5.39 22.93
C ALA A 187 -25.21 5.63 23.62
N ARG A 188 -25.38 6.84 24.14
CA ARG A 188 -26.62 7.18 24.86
C ARG A 188 -26.93 8.67 24.84
N LYS A 189 -28.22 8.98 24.66
CA LYS A 189 -28.72 10.34 24.72
C LYS A 189 -29.54 10.53 26.00
N PHE A 190 -29.25 11.59 26.77
CA PHE A 190 -29.87 11.99 28.00
C PHE A 190 -30.44 13.42 27.86
N GLY A 191 -31.67 13.57 27.46
CA GLY A 191 -32.23 14.88 27.15
C GLY A 191 -31.44 15.59 26.06
N LYS A 192 -30.71 16.66 26.43
CA LYS A 192 -29.87 17.44 25.54
C LYS A 192 -28.41 16.95 25.44
N HIS A 193 -28.05 15.95 26.23
CA HIS A 193 -26.71 15.40 26.27
C HIS A 193 -26.62 14.16 25.37
N ASP A 194 -25.69 14.15 24.43
CA ASP A 194 -25.37 13.03 23.56
C ASP A 194 -23.94 12.56 23.85
N ILE A 195 -23.79 11.31 24.29
CA ILE A 195 -22.52 10.78 24.74
C ILE A 195 -22.24 9.48 24.00
N THR A 196 -21.04 9.36 23.42
CA THR A 196 -20.53 8.09 22.92
C THR A 196 -19.18 7.79 23.55
N ALA A 197 -18.90 6.51 23.76
CA ALA A 197 -17.59 6.04 24.22
C ALA A 197 -17.24 4.75 23.50
N MET A 198 -15.98 4.58 23.19
CA MET A 198 -15.42 3.39 22.55
C MET A 198 -14.08 3.04 23.21
N ALA A 199 -13.90 1.77 23.49
CA ALA A 199 -12.60 1.19 23.82
C ALA A 199 -12.35 0.03 22.84
N LEU A 200 -11.17 0.02 22.22
CA LEU A 200 -10.79 -0.96 21.21
C LEU A 200 -9.39 -1.48 21.51
N TYR A 201 -9.23 -2.79 21.45
CA TYR A 201 -7.95 -3.47 21.39
C TYR A 201 -7.81 -4.16 20.04
N ASN A 202 -6.65 -3.99 19.38
CA ASN A 202 -6.35 -4.69 18.13
C ASN A 202 -4.95 -5.30 18.14
N GLN A 203 -4.80 -6.32 17.31
CA GLN A 203 -3.52 -6.97 17.04
C GLN A 203 -3.45 -7.35 15.56
N ASN A 204 -2.28 -7.13 14.95
CA ASN A 204 -1.98 -7.48 13.56
C ASN A 204 -0.68 -8.30 13.49
N ASP A 205 -0.71 -9.43 12.80
CA ASP A 205 0.47 -10.24 12.42
C ASP A 205 0.48 -10.33 10.89
N TYR A 206 1.48 -9.72 10.27
CA TYR A 206 1.67 -9.72 8.82
C TYR A 206 2.98 -10.41 8.48
N ARG A 207 2.95 -11.32 7.50
CA ARG A 207 4.16 -12.01 7.02
C ARG A 207 4.21 -12.03 5.50
N TYR A 208 5.39 -11.77 5.00
CA TYR A 208 5.72 -11.88 3.61
C TYR A 208 6.73 -13.01 3.42
N GLN A 209 6.35 -14.08 2.71
CA GLN A 209 7.19 -15.26 2.50
C GLN A 209 7.78 -15.82 3.81
N ALA A 210 9.10 -15.99 3.84
CA ALA A 210 9.87 -16.47 4.99
C ALA A 210 10.37 -15.35 5.92
N ASP A 211 9.97 -14.08 5.65
CA ASP A 211 10.39 -12.95 6.46
C ASP A 211 9.84 -13.03 7.89
N LEU A 212 10.52 -12.37 8.79
CA LEU A 212 10.04 -12.21 10.15
C LEU A 212 8.71 -11.44 10.14
N ALA A 213 7.73 -11.94 10.88
CA ALA A 213 6.43 -11.31 11.00
C ALA A 213 6.54 -9.83 11.43
N GLU A 214 5.69 -8.99 10.87
CA GLU A 214 5.47 -7.61 11.34
C GLU A 214 4.27 -7.60 12.26
N ARG A 215 4.49 -7.24 13.52
CA ARG A 215 3.47 -7.28 14.55
C ARG A 215 3.20 -5.93 15.14
N TYR A 216 1.93 -5.61 15.21
CA TYR A 216 1.40 -4.43 15.86
C TYR A 216 0.33 -4.81 16.85
N GLN A 217 0.23 -4.05 17.93
CA GLN A 217 -0.91 -4.11 18.83
C GLN A 217 -1.25 -2.70 19.31
N GLY A 218 -2.52 -2.46 19.57
CA GLY A 218 -2.99 -1.15 19.95
C GLY A 218 -4.17 -1.21 20.91
N LEU A 219 -4.19 -0.25 21.82
CA LEU A 219 -5.35 0.10 22.62
C LEU A 219 -5.79 1.49 22.20
N VAL A 220 -7.05 1.63 21.82
CA VAL A 220 -7.63 2.90 21.36
C VAL A 220 -8.82 3.23 22.25
N GLY A 221 -8.89 4.46 22.70
CA GLY A 221 -10.06 5.01 23.39
C GLY A 221 -10.58 6.22 22.67
N ARG A 222 -11.92 6.36 22.61
CA ARG A 222 -12.61 7.51 22.05
C ARG A 222 -13.81 7.85 22.93
N ALA A 223 -14.01 9.12 23.22
CA ALA A 223 -15.23 9.62 23.82
C ALA A 223 -15.69 10.90 23.12
N THR A 224 -16.98 10.98 22.80
CA THR A 224 -17.59 12.18 22.23
C THR A 224 -18.69 12.68 23.15
N TYR A 225 -18.84 13.98 23.20
CA TYR A 225 -19.88 14.65 23.95
C TYR A 225 -20.50 15.75 23.11
N GLY A 226 -21.83 15.73 23.01
CA GLY A 226 -22.62 16.78 22.40
C GLY A 226 -23.65 17.34 23.38
N TYR A 227 -23.77 18.66 23.43
CA TYR A 227 -24.80 19.31 24.19
C TYR A 227 -25.72 20.14 23.30
N ASP A 228 -26.99 19.75 23.23
CA ASP A 228 -28.07 20.41 22.47
C ASP A 228 -27.70 20.68 21.00
N ASP A 229 -26.84 19.83 20.44
CA ASP A 229 -26.24 19.97 19.09
C ASP A 229 -25.51 21.32 18.87
N ARG A 230 -25.13 22.00 19.94
CA ARG A 230 -24.42 23.28 19.94
C ARG A 230 -22.95 23.16 20.31
N TYR A 231 -22.66 22.50 21.43
CA TYR A 231 -21.30 22.30 21.92
C TYR A 231 -20.92 20.85 21.72
N LEU A 232 -19.78 20.66 21.04
CA LEU A 232 -19.26 19.35 20.70
C LEU A 232 -17.85 19.22 21.26
N ALA A 233 -17.53 18.08 21.86
CA ALA A 233 -16.19 17.75 22.32
C ALA A 233 -15.87 16.30 22.00
N GLU A 234 -14.63 16.03 21.66
CA GLU A 234 -14.11 14.69 21.42
C GLU A 234 -12.73 14.53 22.03
N VAL A 235 -12.49 13.40 22.65
CA VAL A 235 -11.20 12.99 23.20
C VAL A 235 -10.89 11.60 22.62
N ASN A 236 -9.70 11.45 22.07
CA ASN A 236 -9.21 10.17 21.58
C ASN A 236 -7.81 9.92 22.14
N PHE A 237 -7.44 8.67 22.27
CA PHE A 237 -6.07 8.27 22.44
C PHE A 237 -5.78 6.96 21.74
N GLY A 238 -4.55 6.82 21.24
CA GLY A 238 -3.97 5.56 20.80
C GLY A 238 -2.78 5.22 21.67
N TYR A 239 -2.71 3.98 22.16
CA TYR A 239 -1.55 3.41 22.82
C TYR A 239 -1.07 2.23 21.99
N ASN A 240 -0.14 2.51 21.06
CA ASN A 240 0.26 1.60 19.99
C ASN A 240 1.64 1.02 20.25
N GLY A 241 1.80 -0.28 20.04
CA GLY A 241 3.04 -1.02 20.20
C GLY A 241 3.60 -1.49 18.86
N SER A 242 4.88 -1.24 18.62
CA SER A 242 5.65 -1.73 17.48
C SER A 242 6.85 -2.54 17.94
N GLU A 243 7.11 -3.67 17.30
CA GLU A 243 8.30 -4.48 17.56
C GLU A 243 9.59 -3.89 16.96
N ASN A 244 9.48 -2.85 16.11
CA ASN A 244 10.63 -2.14 15.55
C ASN A 244 11.48 -1.44 16.61
N PHE A 245 10.96 -1.30 17.84
CA PHE A 245 11.64 -0.67 18.96
C PHE A 245 12.01 -1.65 20.06
N MET A 246 13.07 -1.36 20.79
CA MET A 246 13.54 -2.18 21.91
C MET A 246 12.46 -2.30 22.99
N ARG A 247 12.48 -3.40 23.75
CA ARG A 247 11.61 -3.61 24.91
C ARG A 247 11.74 -2.42 25.88
N GLY A 248 10.61 -1.85 26.30
CA GLY A 248 10.55 -0.62 27.10
C GLY A 248 10.31 0.66 26.27
N ARG A 249 10.52 0.64 24.94
CA ARG A 249 10.25 1.77 24.03
C ARG A 249 9.23 1.44 22.94
N ARG A 250 8.67 0.22 22.96
CA ARG A 250 7.75 -0.30 21.94
C ARG A 250 6.44 0.47 21.87
N PHE A 251 5.95 0.98 23.02
CA PHE A 251 4.64 1.61 23.09
C PHE A 251 4.74 3.11 23.06
N GLY A 252 3.94 3.73 22.18
CA GLY A 252 3.74 5.17 22.09
C GLY A 252 2.31 5.54 22.48
N PHE A 253 2.15 6.61 23.26
CA PHE A 253 0.85 7.19 23.59
C PHE A 253 0.62 8.43 22.73
N PHE A 254 -0.52 8.48 22.04
CA PHE A 254 -0.87 9.49 21.04
C PHE A 254 -2.28 10.03 21.34
N PRO A 255 -2.39 11.09 22.16
CA PRO A 255 -3.67 11.71 22.47
C PRO A 255 -4.14 12.65 21.37
N SER A 256 -5.46 12.85 21.29
CA SER A 256 -6.06 13.92 20.50
C SER A 256 -7.33 14.47 21.16
N PHE A 257 -7.59 15.75 20.94
CA PHE A 257 -8.72 16.49 21.45
C PHE A 257 -9.33 17.36 20.38
N SER A 258 -10.64 17.44 20.34
CA SER A 258 -11.31 18.42 19.48
C SER A 258 -12.52 19.02 20.18
N VAL A 259 -12.80 20.28 19.87
CA VAL A 259 -13.98 20.99 20.31
C VAL A 259 -14.65 21.67 19.12
N GLY A 260 -15.97 21.76 19.15
CA GLY A 260 -16.76 22.44 18.14
C GLY A 260 -17.89 23.24 18.76
N TRP A 261 -18.11 24.41 18.24
CA TRP A 261 -19.24 25.25 18.60
C TRP A 261 -20.06 25.55 17.37
N ARG A 262 -21.30 25.02 17.32
CA ARG A 262 -22.25 25.30 16.27
C ARG A 262 -23.04 26.56 16.64
N ILE A 263 -22.51 27.68 16.22
CA ILE A 263 -23.04 29.02 16.53
C ILE A 263 -24.45 29.22 15.94
N SER A 264 -24.68 28.66 14.74
CA SER A 264 -26.00 28.75 14.10
C SER A 264 -27.16 28.17 14.92
N ASN A 265 -26.86 27.27 15.87
CA ASN A 265 -27.89 26.66 16.74
C ASN A 265 -28.14 27.47 18.02
N GLU A 266 -27.47 28.60 18.23
CA GLU A 266 -27.65 29.46 19.39
C GLU A 266 -28.92 30.30 19.28
N ALA A 267 -29.52 30.61 20.42
CA ALA A 267 -30.80 31.35 20.48
C ALA A 267 -30.69 32.76 19.83
N PHE A 268 -29.52 33.39 19.92
CA PHE A 268 -29.29 34.71 19.32
C PHE A 268 -29.14 34.70 17.79
N MET A 269 -28.99 33.49 17.18
CA MET A 269 -28.88 33.31 15.73
C MET A 269 -30.23 33.00 15.04
N LYS A 270 -31.31 32.86 15.79
CA LYS A 270 -32.62 32.49 15.23
C LYS A 270 -33.16 33.41 14.13
N GLY A 271 -32.69 34.63 14.00
CA GLY A 271 -33.10 35.54 12.91
C GLY A 271 -32.22 35.44 11.66
N THR A 272 -31.20 34.63 11.63
CA THR A 272 -30.25 34.53 10.51
C THR A 272 -30.42 33.27 9.68
N GLU A 273 -31.33 32.36 10.05
CA GLU A 273 -31.50 31.01 9.45
C GLU A 273 -31.72 31.05 7.93
N GLU A 274 -32.37 32.10 7.40
CA GLU A 274 -32.65 32.24 5.97
C GLU A 274 -31.40 32.45 5.12
N TRP A 275 -30.39 33.18 5.65
CA TRP A 275 -29.19 33.49 4.91
C TRP A 275 -27.92 32.80 5.47
N LEU A 276 -27.88 32.45 6.77
CA LEU A 276 -26.80 31.75 7.42
C LEU A 276 -27.35 30.53 8.18
N ASN A 277 -27.51 29.43 7.49
CA ASN A 277 -28.13 28.23 8.02
C ASN A 277 -27.15 27.29 8.74
N ASN A 278 -25.85 27.47 8.54
CA ASN A 278 -24.80 26.75 9.28
C ASN A 278 -23.63 27.71 9.55
N LEU A 279 -23.23 27.75 10.82
CA LEU A 279 -21.99 28.41 11.24
C LEU A 279 -21.41 27.60 12.40
N LYS A 280 -20.21 27.01 12.19
CA LYS A 280 -19.53 26.22 13.18
C LYS A 280 -18.05 26.54 13.21
N ILE A 281 -17.52 26.77 14.39
CA ILE A 281 -16.08 26.86 14.64
C ILE A 281 -15.63 25.55 15.29
N ARG A 282 -14.47 25.06 14.88
CA ARG A 282 -13.84 23.86 15.44
C ARG A 282 -12.36 24.08 15.67
N ALA A 283 -11.84 23.49 16.72
CA ALA A 283 -10.42 23.45 17.00
C ALA A 283 -10.04 22.03 17.40
N SER A 284 -8.87 21.60 16.96
CA SER A 284 -8.34 20.29 17.32
C SER A 284 -6.83 20.29 17.52
N TYR A 285 -6.40 19.42 18.40
CA TYR A 285 -5.02 19.03 18.62
C TYR A 285 -4.94 17.52 18.58
N GLY A 286 -3.90 16.96 17.95
CA GLY A 286 -3.67 15.53 17.94
C GLY A 286 -2.20 15.18 17.74
N GLU A 287 -1.81 14.06 18.36
CA GLU A 287 -0.51 13.46 18.14
C GLU A 287 -0.66 12.20 17.29
N VAL A 288 0.29 11.99 16.34
CA VAL A 288 0.38 10.79 15.50
C VAL A 288 1.81 10.25 15.57
N GLY A 289 1.92 8.94 15.79
CA GLY A 289 3.19 8.22 15.78
C GLY A 289 3.47 7.56 14.44
N ASN A 290 4.75 7.51 14.06
CA ASN A 290 5.24 6.70 12.94
C ASN A 290 6.44 5.86 13.39
N ASP A 291 6.44 4.56 13.03
CA ASP A 291 7.52 3.61 13.33
C ASP A 291 8.27 3.14 12.08
N VAL A 292 7.97 3.73 10.92
CA VAL A 292 8.49 3.30 9.63
C VAL A 292 9.69 4.13 9.22
N TYR A 293 10.84 3.47 9.07
CA TYR A 293 12.03 4.02 8.45
C TYR A 293 12.35 3.24 7.17
N LYS A 294 12.59 3.94 6.05
CA LYS A 294 12.88 3.34 4.75
C LYS A 294 14.20 3.87 4.19
N VAL A 295 14.99 2.98 3.63
CA VAL A 295 16.19 3.32 2.82
C VAL A 295 15.98 2.75 1.43
N ASN A 296 16.04 3.60 0.40
CA ASN A 296 15.79 3.22 -1.00
C ASN A 296 14.46 2.46 -1.19
N GLY A 297 13.40 2.87 -0.46
CA GLY A 297 12.08 2.25 -0.51
C GLY A 297 11.93 0.98 0.35
N VAL A 298 13.02 0.41 0.87
CA VAL A 298 13.01 -0.80 1.71
C VAL A 298 12.87 -0.42 3.18
N LYS A 299 11.87 -1.00 3.86
CA LYS A 299 11.64 -0.79 5.28
C LYS A 299 12.78 -1.38 6.10
N GLN A 300 13.39 -0.57 6.93
CA GLN A 300 14.41 -0.98 7.90
C GLN A 300 13.73 -1.31 9.23
N ARG A 301 14.03 -2.50 9.75
CA ARG A 301 13.43 -3.00 10.98
C ARG A 301 14.52 -3.23 12.03
N PHE A 302 14.15 -3.26 13.30
CA PHE A 302 15.03 -3.64 14.41
C PHE A 302 16.33 -2.83 14.49
N LEU A 303 16.24 -1.51 14.29
CA LEU A 303 17.41 -0.60 14.35
C LEU A 303 18.18 -0.68 15.69
N TYR A 304 17.58 -1.30 16.71
CA TYR A 304 18.17 -1.57 18.00
C TYR A 304 19.02 -2.86 18.04
N GLN A 305 19.16 -3.55 16.90
CA GLN A 305 20.02 -4.75 16.77
C GLN A 305 21.25 -4.43 15.95
N ALA A 306 22.38 -5.08 16.29
CA ALA A 306 23.57 -5.05 15.46
C ALA A 306 23.35 -5.84 14.17
N VAL A 307 23.90 -5.37 13.07
CA VAL A 307 23.90 -6.09 11.80
C VAL A 307 25.30 -6.65 11.53
N TRP A 308 25.35 -7.97 11.35
CA TRP A 308 26.57 -8.68 10.99
C TRP A 308 26.51 -9.11 9.53
N THR A 309 27.57 -8.86 8.80
CA THR A 309 27.65 -9.15 7.36
C THR A 309 28.80 -10.11 7.08
N GLN A 310 28.57 -11.03 6.16
CA GLN A 310 29.60 -11.92 5.65
C GLN A 310 30.23 -11.33 4.39
N ILE A 311 31.56 -11.38 4.31
CA ILE A 311 32.31 -11.05 3.10
C ILE A 311 33.05 -12.31 2.64
N ALA A 312 32.76 -12.72 1.39
CA ALA A 312 33.49 -13.83 0.77
C ALA A 312 34.92 -13.42 0.48
N ASN A 313 35.86 -14.33 0.74
CA ASN A 313 37.32 -14.13 0.50
C ASN A 313 37.92 -12.93 1.25
N ASP A 314 37.41 -12.61 2.45
CA ASP A 314 37.88 -11.50 3.29
C ASP A 314 39.25 -11.79 3.93
N TYR A 315 39.47 -13.01 4.35
CA TYR A 315 40.72 -13.48 4.91
C TYR A 315 41.44 -14.42 3.94
N HIS A 316 42.75 -14.24 3.75
CA HIS A 316 43.55 -15.10 2.91
C HIS A 316 44.65 -15.77 3.71
N PHE A 317 44.75 -17.11 3.61
CA PHE A 317 45.88 -17.89 4.06
C PHE A 317 46.59 -18.48 2.80
N GLY A 318 47.66 -17.83 2.37
CA GLY A 318 48.23 -18.09 1.07
C GLY A 318 47.31 -17.67 -0.07
N THR A 319 46.99 -18.60 -0.96
CA THR A 319 46.06 -18.37 -2.08
C THR A 319 44.58 -18.69 -1.77
N THR A 320 44.32 -19.24 -0.58
CA THR A 320 42.97 -19.67 -0.19
C THR A 320 42.25 -18.53 0.54
N GLY A 321 41.08 -18.10 -0.01
CA GLY A 321 40.23 -17.10 0.58
C GLY A 321 39.19 -17.75 1.54
N TYR A 322 38.96 -17.12 2.64
CA TYR A 322 37.98 -17.52 3.66
C TYR A 322 36.95 -16.42 3.86
N THR A 323 35.70 -16.83 4.15
CA THR A 323 34.62 -15.92 4.47
C THR A 323 34.83 -15.28 5.83
N GLY A 324 34.89 -13.97 5.89
CA GLY A 324 34.91 -13.18 7.12
C GLY A 324 33.52 -12.78 7.58
N ILE A 325 33.40 -12.47 8.86
CA ILE A 325 32.20 -11.91 9.48
C ILE A 325 32.60 -10.66 10.24
N TYR A 326 31.91 -9.55 9.98
CA TYR A 326 32.14 -8.30 10.69
C TYR A 326 30.82 -7.60 11.04
N GLU A 327 30.85 -6.76 12.06
CA GLU A 327 29.71 -5.91 12.43
C GLU A 327 29.62 -4.73 11.44
N SER A 328 28.61 -4.76 10.58
CA SER A 328 28.40 -3.76 9.53
C SER A 328 27.61 -2.54 9.98
N GLN A 329 26.81 -2.70 11.06
CA GLN A 329 26.02 -1.61 11.64
C GLN A 329 25.91 -1.75 13.15
N TYR A 330 26.26 -0.67 13.87
CA TYR A 330 26.02 -0.57 15.30
C TYR A 330 24.52 -0.35 15.61
N PRO A 331 24.02 -0.98 16.67
CA PRO A 331 22.64 -0.84 17.10
C PRO A 331 22.37 0.54 17.70
N ASN A 332 21.13 1.02 17.55
CA ASN A 332 20.65 2.19 18.26
C ASN A 332 19.57 1.81 19.28
N TYR A 333 19.95 1.65 20.53
CA TYR A 333 19.03 1.30 21.62
C TYR A 333 18.07 2.45 22.00
N ALA A 334 18.36 3.69 21.57
CA ALA A 334 17.57 4.86 21.88
C ALA A 334 16.41 5.12 20.92
N VAL A 335 16.35 4.36 19.81
CA VAL A 335 15.34 4.56 18.77
C VAL A 335 13.92 4.41 19.32
N THR A 336 13.04 5.35 18.93
CA THR A 336 11.65 5.43 19.36
C THR A 336 10.75 5.97 18.24
N TRP A 337 9.48 6.17 18.54
CA TRP A 337 8.47 6.69 17.65
C TRP A 337 8.81 8.11 17.17
N GLU A 338 8.70 8.34 15.88
CA GLU A 338 8.54 9.67 15.30
C GLU A 338 7.18 10.22 15.73
N ARG A 339 7.10 11.53 16.08
CA ARG A 339 5.88 12.18 16.57
C ARG A 339 5.52 13.38 15.72
N ALA A 340 4.27 13.46 15.29
CA ALA A 340 3.70 14.62 14.64
C ALA A 340 2.63 15.23 15.54
N HIS A 341 2.83 16.49 15.94
CA HIS A 341 1.87 17.32 16.67
C HIS A 341 1.11 18.17 15.68
N LYS A 342 -0.21 17.97 15.62
CA LYS A 342 -1.09 18.60 14.63
C LYS A 342 -2.10 19.51 15.32
N TYR A 343 -2.16 20.75 14.90
CA TYR A 343 -3.11 21.77 15.35
C TYR A 343 -3.95 22.18 14.14
N ASN A 344 -5.25 22.26 14.32
CA ASN A 344 -6.17 22.73 13.28
C ASN A 344 -7.24 23.63 13.89
N LEU A 345 -7.53 24.76 13.22
CA LEU A 345 -8.64 25.65 13.49
C LEU A 345 -9.49 25.72 12.22
N GLY A 346 -10.75 25.37 12.31
CA GLY A 346 -11.67 25.32 11.16
C GLY A 346 -12.93 26.16 11.37
N LEU A 347 -13.38 26.77 10.32
CA LEU A 347 -14.65 27.48 10.21
C LEU A 347 -15.50 26.82 9.11
N GLU A 348 -16.69 26.34 9.47
CA GLU A 348 -17.67 25.80 8.54
C GLU A 348 -18.85 26.77 8.44
N PHE A 349 -19.27 27.12 7.24
CA PHE A 349 -20.44 27.96 7.01
C PHE A 349 -21.32 27.44 5.89
N GLY A 350 -22.62 27.70 6.01
CA GLY A 350 -23.64 27.43 5.01
C GLY A 350 -24.52 28.65 4.82
N LEU A 351 -24.64 29.11 3.60
CA LEU A 351 -25.39 30.30 3.25
C LEU A 351 -26.54 29.97 2.30
N TRP A 352 -27.66 30.72 2.46
CA TRP A 352 -28.86 30.67 1.58
C TRP A 352 -29.38 29.23 1.40
N ASN A 353 -29.65 28.56 2.54
CA ASN A 353 -30.17 27.17 2.57
C ASN A 353 -29.29 26.16 1.81
N GLY A 354 -27.96 26.34 1.87
CA GLY A 354 -27.01 25.42 1.27
C GLY A 354 -26.64 25.75 -0.19
N LEU A 355 -27.09 26.91 -0.71
CA LEU A 355 -26.65 27.39 -2.02
C LEU A 355 -25.13 27.56 -2.06
N LEU A 356 -24.54 28.07 -0.99
CA LEU A 356 -23.09 28.17 -0.82
C LEU A 356 -22.69 27.58 0.54
N ASN A 357 -21.87 26.55 0.52
CA ASN A 357 -21.24 26.00 1.71
C ASN A 357 -19.73 26.18 1.60
N GLY A 358 -19.06 26.38 2.72
CA GLY A 358 -17.61 26.51 2.73
C GLY A 358 -16.98 26.02 4.01
N ASN A 359 -15.73 25.59 3.87
CA ASN A 359 -14.82 25.25 4.94
C ASN A 359 -13.56 26.08 4.80
N ILE A 360 -13.09 26.65 5.87
CA ILE A 360 -11.79 27.31 5.97
C ILE A 360 -11.02 26.66 7.10
N ASP A 361 -9.87 26.10 6.80
CA ASP A 361 -9.01 25.45 7.75
C ASP A 361 -7.65 26.13 7.79
N VAL A 362 -7.13 26.34 8.98
CA VAL A 362 -5.76 26.78 9.23
C VAL A 362 -5.10 25.70 10.07
N PHE A 363 -3.97 25.20 9.59
CA PHE A 363 -3.26 24.11 10.26
C PHE A 363 -1.79 24.43 10.51
N TYR A 364 -1.28 23.80 11.56
CA TYR A 364 0.13 23.76 11.87
C TYR A 364 0.49 22.33 12.32
N GLU A 365 1.51 21.74 11.70
CA GLU A 365 2.09 20.47 12.07
C GLU A 365 3.56 20.65 12.45
N LYS A 366 3.92 20.17 13.61
CA LYS A 366 5.32 20.02 14.03
C LYS A 366 5.63 18.55 14.18
N ARG A 367 6.60 18.06 13.41
CA ARG A 367 7.05 16.68 13.44
C ARG A 367 8.45 16.60 14.01
N ASN A 368 8.60 15.84 15.09
CA ASN A 368 9.84 15.63 15.83
C ASN A 368 10.26 14.17 15.79
N ASP A 369 11.49 13.92 16.21
CA ASP A 369 12.03 12.58 16.35
C ASP A 369 11.98 11.76 15.03
N ILE A 370 12.09 12.44 13.88
CA ILE A 370 12.09 11.78 12.58
C ILE A 370 13.34 10.90 12.48
N LEU A 371 13.12 9.64 12.08
CA LEU A 371 14.20 8.69 11.88
C LEU A 371 15.03 9.08 10.65
N THR A 372 16.28 9.47 10.89
CA THR A 372 17.23 9.88 9.86
C THR A 372 18.56 9.14 10.00
N PRO A 373 19.31 8.93 8.91
CA PRO A 373 20.64 8.35 9.02
C PRO A 373 21.61 9.31 9.72
N TYR A 374 22.60 8.78 10.40
CA TYR A 374 23.73 9.56 10.92
C TYR A 374 24.67 9.90 9.75
N LEU A 375 24.52 11.11 9.19
CA LEU A 375 25.29 11.56 8.03
C LEU A 375 26.71 12.07 8.39
N THR A 376 26.92 12.49 9.64
CA THR A 376 28.17 13.14 10.12
C THR A 376 28.96 12.25 11.06
N ARG A 377 29.23 11.01 10.69
CA ARG A 377 30.12 10.16 11.46
C ARG A 377 31.58 10.31 10.98
N PRO A 378 32.57 10.30 11.85
CA PRO A 378 33.96 10.21 11.42
C PRO A 378 34.23 8.87 10.71
N GLN A 379 34.91 8.90 9.57
CA GLN A 379 35.19 7.68 8.78
C GLN A 379 36.06 6.65 9.53
N TRP A 380 36.88 7.09 10.49
CA TRP A 380 37.71 6.20 11.30
C TRP A 380 36.91 5.27 12.24
N VAL A 381 35.61 5.51 12.45
CA VAL A 381 34.73 4.59 13.20
C VAL A 381 34.60 3.23 12.47
N GLY A 382 34.72 3.21 11.14
CA GLY A 382 34.75 1.98 10.34
C GLY A 382 33.42 1.23 10.18
N VAL A 383 32.41 1.54 11.00
CA VAL A 383 31.11 0.83 11.06
C VAL A 383 29.96 1.82 10.84
N ASN A 384 28.89 1.38 10.16
CA ASN A 384 27.69 2.19 10.03
C ASN A 384 26.94 2.29 11.37
N MET A 385 26.31 3.42 11.61
CA MET A 385 25.38 3.58 12.74
C MET A 385 23.95 3.41 12.26
N ALA A 386 23.12 2.70 13.01
CA ALA A 386 21.69 2.66 12.76
C ALA A 386 21.08 4.07 12.82
N ALA A 387 20.02 4.31 12.07
CA ALA A 387 19.31 5.59 12.09
C ALA A 387 18.89 6.01 13.51
N GLY A 388 18.78 7.31 13.72
CA GLY A 388 18.34 7.89 15.00
C GLY A 388 17.20 8.88 14.81
N ASN A 389 16.54 9.23 15.92
CA ASN A 389 15.46 10.21 15.99
C ASN A 389 16.04 11.64 16.03
N LEU A 390 16.57 12.12 14.90
CA LEU A 390 17.33 13.37 14.81
C LEU A 390 16.65 14.47 13.99
N GLY A 391 15.66 14.10 13.17
CA GLY A 391 15.02 15.02 12.25
C GLY A 391 13.86 15.79 12.89
N GLU A 392 13.67 17.02 12.44
CA GLU A 392 12.51 17.86 12.78
C GLU A 392 12.02 18.55 11.52
N THR A 393 10.69 18.68 11.36
CA THR A 393 10.08 19.44 10.27
C THR A 393 8.81 20.13 10.74
N ASN A 394 8.51 21.26 10.14
CA ASN A 394 7.30 22.04 10.40
C ASN A 394 6.54 22.22 9.09
N ASN A 395 5.23 22.08 9.15
CA ASN A 395 4.33 22.36 8.05
C ASN A 395 3.18 23.25 8.53
N LYS A 396 2.84 24.28 7.79
CA LYS A 396 1.73 25.18 8.10
C LYS A 396 1.05 25.64 6.83
N GLY A 397 -0.24 25.82 6.88
CA GLY A 397 -0.99 26.25 5.73
C GLY A 397 -2.42 26.59 6.07
N PHE A 398 -3.16 26.92 5.05
CA PHE A 398 -4.61 27.08 5.09
C PHE A 398 -5.23 26.38 3.90
N GLU A 399 -6.45 25.93 4.07
CA GLU A 399 -7.26 25.29 3.03
C GLU A 399 -8.63 25.98 2.98
N ILE A 400 -9.14 26.21 1.79
CA ILE A 400 -10.45 26.78 1.58
C ILE A 400 -11.20 25.88 0.60
N GLU A 401 -12.31 25.35 1.05
CA GLU A 401 -13.23 24.59 0.22
C GLU A 401 -14.54 25.38 0.06
N LEU A 402 -14.98 25.58 -1.17
CA LEU A 402 -16.26 26.22 -1.49
C LEU A 402 -17.09 25.28 -2.36
N LYS A 403 -18.30 25.01 -1.91
CA LYS A 403 -19.29 24.20 -2.61
C LYS A 403 -20.52 25.02 -2.93
N HIS A 404 -20.80 25.17 -4.22
CA HIS A 404 -22.03 25.76 -4.72
C HIS A 404 -22.97 24.68 -5.21
N ALA A 405 -24.22 24.69 -4.75
CA ALA A 405 -25.27 23.79 -5.23
C ALA A 405 -26.54 24.56 -5.49
N ASN A 406 -27.04 24.55 -6.73
CA ASN A 406 -28.22 25.25 -7.12
C ASN A 406 -29.14 24.39 -7.98
N HIS A 407 -30.47 24.64 -7.85
CA HIS A 407 -31.50 24.06 -8.70
C HIS A 407 -32.06 25.18 -9.59
N ILE A 408 -31.93 25.02 -10.89
CA ILE A 408 -32.45 25.98 -11.89
C ILE A 408 -33.66 25.33 -12.56
N GLY A 409 -34.85 25.82 -12.20
CA GLY A 409 -36.09 25.19 -12.65
C GLY A 409 -36.36 23.86 -11.92
N LYS A 410 -37.13 22.96 -12.58
CA LYS A 410 -37.49 21.65 -11.98
C LYS A 410 -36.51 20.52 -12.33
N ASP A 411 -35.77 20.68 -13.42
CA ASP A 411 -35.05 19.55 -14.05
C ASP A 411 -33.51 19.75 -14.10
N PHE A 412 -33.00 20.93 -13.73
CA PHE A 412 -31.55 21.19 -13.80
C PHE A 412 -30.94 21.45 -12.43
N THR A 413 -29.97 20.63 -12.08
CA THR A 413 -29.17 20.76 -10.84
C THR A 413 -27.71 21.03 -11.19
N LEU A 414 -27.14 22.11 -10.67
CA LEU A 414 -25.72 22.43 -10.79
C LEU A 414 -25.04 22.28 -9.45
N SER A 415 -23.94 21.52 -9.40
CA SER A 415 -23.07 21.42 -8.24
C SER A 415 -21.62 21.65 -8.67
N LEU A 416 -20.94 22.58 -8.01
CA LEU A 416 -19.52 22.90 -8.21
C LEU A 416 -18.80 22.82 -6.87
N ILE A 417 -17.61 22.22 -6.88
CA ILE A 417 -16.71 22.17 -5.72
C ILE A 417 -15.37 22.74 -6.16
N HIS A 418 -14.85 23.68 -5.39
CA HIS A 418 -13.51 24.24 -5.56
C HIS A 418 -12.74 24.06 -4.26
N ILE A 419 -11.54 23.46 -4.35
CA ILE A 419 -10.65 23.18 -3.23
C ILE A 419 -9.35 23.94 -3.44
#